data_9cefc616d29aa784807bed8a8c495cec
#
_entry.id   9cefc616d29aa784807bed8a8c495cec
#
_cell.length_a   1.000
_cell.length_b   1.000
_cell.length_c   1.000
_cell.angle_alpha   90.00
_cell.angle_beta   90.00
_cell.angle_gamma   90.00
#
_symmetry.space_group_name_H-M   'P 1'
#
loop_
_entity.id
_entity.type
_entity.pdbx_description
1 polymer ?
#
loop_
_entity_poly.entity_id
_entity_poly.type
_entity_poly.pdbx_seq_one_letter_code
_entity_poly.pdbx_strand_id
1 'polypeptide(L)'
;ITVTEPGVRVDPLTQEIRLDGSRVLTDPELITLMLHKPAGVVTTMEDPEGRPTVAQYGRDYLAEHPELPDSLRLVHVGRLDTETEGLLLLSNDGELSHRLMHPSFEIAKTYVAIVEGQVEPWVPRKLRRGIELEDGEAKADRVTVKDSGPRGSIVEITLHSGKNRIVRRMLDAVGHPVTRLARTRLGPLRLGNLRPGQTRPLSGEEIAALQQEVGL
;
A
#
# COMPACT_ATOMS: atom_id res chain seq x y z
N ILE A 1 -4.70 25.28 -19.75
CA ILE A 1 -5.72 25.68 -20.77
C ILE A 1 -6.81 24.60 -20.72
N THR A 2 -8.06 24.99 -20.50
CA THR A 2 -9.18 24.05 -20.60
C THR A 2 -9.51 23.84 -22.06
N VAL A 3 -9.47 22.59 -22.54
CA VAL A 3 -9.78 22.21 -23.92
C VAL A 3 -11.23 21.71 -23.96
N THR A 4 -12.06 22.39 -24.75
CA THR A 4 -13.49 22.05 -24.93
C THR A 4 -13.78 21.55 -26.35
N GLU A 5 -12.79 21.61 -27.25
CA GLU A 5 -12.94 21.20 -28.65
C GLU A 5 -12.28 19.83 -28.90
N PRO A 6 -12.92 18.91 -29.62
CA PRO A 6 -12.32 17.65 -30.00
C PRO A 6 -11.18 17.84 -31.01
N GLY A 7 -10.12 17.00 -30.91
CA GLY A 7 -9.03 16.97 -31.90
C GLY A 7 -7.86 17.89 -31.61
N VAL A 8 -7.81 18.56 -30.46
CA VAL A 8 -6.62 19.31 -30.04
C VAL A 8 -5.49 18.31 -29.75
N ARG A 9 -4.35 18.52 -30.40
CA ARG A 9 -3.13 17.76 -30.19
C ARG A 9 -2.34 18.36 -29.03
N VAL A 10 -1.96 17.53 -28.12
CA VAL A 10 -1.12 17.89 -26.95
C VAL A 10 0.16 17.06 -27.00
N ASP A 11 1.26 17.65 -26.55
CA ASP A 11 2.52 16.93 -26.39
C ASP A 11 2.58 16.32 -24.97
N PRO A 12 2.45 14.99 -24.83
CA PRO A 12 2.41 14.36 -23.54
C PRO A 12 3.75 14.43 -22.77
N LEU A 13 4.86 14.70 -23.46
CA LEU A 13 6.19 14.78 -22.82
C LEU A 13 6.47 16.15 -22.20
N THR A 14 5.78 17.20 -22.68
CA THR A 14 6.04 18.58 -22.23
C THR A 14 4.83 19.27 -21.60
N GLN A 15 3.64 18.65 -21.68
CA GLN A 15 2.38 19.24 -21.22
C GLN A 15 1.68 18.31 -20.24
N GLU A 16 1.34 18.84 -19.08
CA GLU A 16 0.50 18.14 -18.13
C GLU A 16 -0.95 18.11 -18.63
N ILE A 17 -1.49 16.90 -18.82
CA ILE A 17 -2.86 16.69 -19.26
C ILE A 17 -3.70 16.28 -18.05
N ARG A 18 -4.83 16.96 -17.84
CA ARG A 18 -5.81 16.63 -16.80
C ARG A 18 -7.19 16.38 -17.42
N LEU A 19 -7.87 15.33 -16.97
CA LEU A 19 -9.26 15.05 -17.28
C LEU A 19 -10.05 15.21 -15.96
N ASP A 20 -11.01 16.12 -15.95
CA ASP A 20 -11.81 16.44 -14.75
C ASP A 20 -10.98 16.72 -13.49
N GLY A 21 -9.84 17.41 -13.69
CA GLY A 21 -8.92 17.76 -12.60
C GLY A 21 -7.89 16.67 -12.25
N SER A 22 -8.09 15.43 -12.67
CA SER A 22 -7.16 14.32 -12.47
C SER A 22 -6.11 14.27 -13.58
N ARG A 23 -4.83 14.14 -13.19
CA ARG A 23 -3.73 14.03 -14.16
C ARG A 23 -3.87 12.75 -14.98
N VAL A 24 -3.81 12.87 -16.30
CA VAL A 24 -3.73 11.72 -17.21
C VAL A 24 -2.27 11.33 -17.37
N LEU A 25 -1.93 10.09 -17.06
CA LEU A 25 -0.60 9.55 -17.36
C LEU A 25 -0.45 9.47 -18.88
N THR A 26 0.47 10.27 -19.38
CA THR A 26 0.78 10.36 -20.81
C THR A 26 2.13 9.76 -21.15
N ASP A 27 2.92 9.44 -20.14
CA ASP A 27 4.19 8.75 -20.31
C ASP A 27 3.95 7.23 -20.28
N PRO A 28 4.06 6.54 -21.40
CA PRO A 28 3.84 5.10 -21.49
C PRO A 28 4.91 4.29 -20.73
N GLU A 29 6.00 4.94 -20.32
CA GLU A 29 7.06 4.33 -19.53
C GLU A 29 6.79 4.37 -18.02
N LEU A 30 5.80 5.17 -17.55
CA LEU A 30 5.44 5.18 -16.13
C LEU A 30 4.57 3.98 -15.78
N ILE A 31 5.10 3.11 -14.96
CA ILE A 31 4.45 1.86 -14.53
C ILE A 31 4.35 1.82 -13.02
N THR A 32 3.18 1.48 -12.53
CA THR A 32 2.96 1.13 -11.13
C THR A 32 2.27 -0.22 -11.03
N LEU A 33 2.91 -1.16 -10.35
CA LEU A 33 2.39 -2.50 -10.09
C LEU A 33 1.82 -2.58 -8.68
N MET A 34 0.72 -3.27 -8.55
CA MET A 34 0.26 -3.81 -7.27
C MET A 34 0.85 -5.21 -7.10
N LEU A 35 1.55 -5.43 -6.01
CA LEU A 35 2.05 -6.73 -5.57
C LEU A 35 1.26 -7.19 -4.34
N HIS A 36 0.78 -8.42 -4.33
CA HIS A 36 0.44 -9.07 -3.08
C HIS A 36 1.71 -9.69 -2.49
N LYS A 37 2.42 -8.88 -1.69
CA LYS A 37 3.65 -9.36 -1.03
C LYS A 37 3.33 -10.54 -0.11
N PRO A 38 3.95 -11.71 -0.29
CA PRO A 38 3.80 -12.81 0.66
C PRO A 38 4.61 -12.58 1.94
N ALA A 39 4.29 -13.32 2.99
CA ALA A 39 5.14 -13.42 4.17
C ALA A 39 6.50 -14.05 3.82
N GLY A 40 7.55 -13.68 4.56
CA GLY A 40 8.91 -14.18 4.35
C GLY A 40 9.72 -13.41 3.30
N VAL A 41 9.11 -12.47 2.57
CA VAL A 41 9.78 -11.64 1.56
C VAL A 41 10.15 -10.29 2.14
N VAL A 42 11.41 -9.87 1.97
CA VAL A 42 11.94 -8.59 2.48
C VAL A 42 11.57 -7.45 1.53
N THR A 43 11.09 -6.33 2.07
CA THR A 43 10.83 -5.12 1.28
C THR A 43 12.14 -4.33 1.11
N THR A 44 12.92 -4.74 0.13
CA THR A 44 14.17 -4.09 -0.30
C THR A 44 14.44 -4.40 -1.77
N MET A 45 15.26 -3.57 -2.41
CA MET A 45 15.74 -3.82 -3.78
C MET A 45 16.95 -4.77 -3.79
N GLU A 46 17.74 -4.78 -2.72
CA GLU A 46 18.89 -5.67 -2.53
C GLU A 46 18.93 -6.18 -1.09
N ASP A 47 19.36 -7.41 -0.91
CA ASP A 47 19.55 -8.00 0.41
C ASP A 47 20.89 -8.69 0.50
N PRO A 48 21.81 -8.22 1.36
CA PRO A 48 23.14 -8.80 1.49
C PRO A 48 23.14 -10.22 2.08
N GLU A 49 22.06 -10.63 2.74
CA GLU A 49 21.88 -11.97 3.29
C GLU A 49 21.28 -12.97 2.28
N GLY A 50 20.97 -12.52 1.06
CA GLY A 50 20.43 -13.36 0.00
C GLY A 50 18.98 -13.84 0.24
N ARG A 51 18.22 -13.19 1.13
CA ARG A 51 16.83 -13.51 1.37
C ARG A 51 15.96 -13.11 0.16
N PRO A 52 14.79 -13.75 -0.05
CA PRO A 52 13.84 -13.32 -1.07
C PRO A 52 13.42 -11.86 -0.87
N THR A 53 13.43 -11.06 -1.94
CA THR A 53 13.11 -9.64 -1.89
C THR A 53 11.98 -9.28 -2.84
N VAL A 54 11.33 -8.15 -2.61
CA VAL A 54 10.29 -7.63 -3.51
C VAL A 54 10.83 -7.22 -4.88
N ALA A 55 12.13 -6.98 -5.00
CA ALA A 55 12.79 -6.64 -6.26
C ALA A 55 12.61 -7.74 -7.32
N GLN A 56 12.51 -9.00 -6.92
CA GLN A 56 12.33 -10.11 -7.85
C GLN A 56 11.02 -9.96 -8.64
N TYR A 57 9.92 -9.60 -7.98
CA TYR A 57 8.62 -9.44 -8.63
C TYR A 57 8.60 -8.33 -9.69
N GLY A 58 9.34 -7.23 -9.44
CA GLY A 58 9.53 -6.18 -10.45
C GLY A 58 10.34 -6.67 -11.65
N ARG A 59 11.44 -7.43 -11.40
CA ARG A 59 12.25 -8.00 -12.47
C ARG A 59 11.49 -9.03 -13.30
N ASP A 60 10.72 -9.91 -12.65
CA ASP A 60 9.91 -10.93 -13.33
C ASP A 60 8.88 -10.26 -14.25
N TYR A 61 8.19 -9.24 -13.75
CA TYR A 61 7.25 -8.47 -14.57
C TYR A 61 7.93 -7.86 -15.81
N LEU A 62 9.09 -7.21 -15.64
CA LEU A 62 9.81 -6.60 -16.76
C LEU A 62 10.33 -7.64 -17.76
N ALA A 63 10.74 -8.82 -17.29
CA ALA A 63 11.17 -9.92 -18.16
C ALA A 63 10.02 -10.50 -19.01
N GLU A 64 8.78 -10.43 -18.53
CA GLU A 64 7.58 -10.83 -19.27
C GLU A 64 7.10 -9.75 -20.28
N HIS A 65 7.67 -8.52 -20.21
CA HIS A 65 7.30 -7.38 -21.04
C HIS A 65 8.51 -6.81 -21.79
N PRO A 66 9.06 -7.55 -22.77
CA PRO A 66 10.26 -7.15 -23.50
C PRO A 66 10.09 -5.89 -24.38
N GLU A 67 8.86 -5.43 -24.55
CA GLU A 67 8.54 -4.16 -25.21
C GLU A 67 8.91 -2.92 -24.37
N LEU A 68 9.13 -3.11 -23.05
CA LEU A 68 9.53 -2.04 -22.15
C LEU A 68 11.05 -1.81 -22.21
N PRO A 69 11.53 -0.58 -21.94
CA PRO A 69 12.95 -0.28 -21.95
C PRO A 69 13.75 -1.12 -20.95
N ASP A 70 14.89 -1.67 -21.37
CA ASP A 70 15.81 -2.42 -20.51
C ASP A 70 16.36 -1.61 -19.32
N SER A 71 16.36 -0.27 -19.45
CA SER A 71 16.78 0.65 -18.39
C SER A 71 15.74 0.84 -17.29
N LEU A 72 14.49 0.43 -17.52
CA LEU A 72 13.38 0.62 -16.58
C LEU A 72 13.63 -0.14 -15.29
N ARG A 73 13.36 0.49 -14.16
CA ARG A 73 13.51 -0.08 -12.82
C ARG A 73 12.29 0.24 -11.99
N LEU A 74 11.69 -0.79 -11.42
CA LEU A 74 10.56 -0.66 -10.49
C LEU A 74 11.09 -0.77 -9.06
N VAL A 75 10.78 0.21 -8.23
CA VAL A 75 11.16 0.24 -6.81
C VAL A 75 9.93 0.17 -5.91
N HIS A 76 10.10 -0.33 -4.69
CA HIS A 76 8.99 -0.43 -3.75
C HIS A 76 8.55 0.95 -3.24
N VAL A 77 7.24 1.16 -3.15
CA VAL A 77 6.61 2.38 -2.61
C VAL A 77 6.16 2.09 -1.17
N GLY A 78 6.93 2.58 -0.22
CA GLY A 78 6.78 2.23 1.19
C GLY A 78 7.25 0.80 1.49
N ARG A 79 6.89 0.32 2.68
CA ARG A 79 7.38 -0.98 3.16
C ARG A 79 6.28 -1.76 3.87
N LEU A 80 6.43 -3.07 3.85
CA LEU A 80 5.80 -4.03 4.76
C LEU A 80 6.90 -4.84 5.43
N ASP A 81 6.72 -5.20 6.70
CA ASP A 81 7.64 -6.08 7.40
C ASP A 81 7.73 -7.45 6.71
N THR A 82 8.78 -8.20 6.96
CA THR A 82 9.01 -9.52 6.35
C THR A 82 7.83 -10.47 6.58
N GLU A 83 7.27 -10.49 7.80
CA GLU A 83 6.12 -11.35 8.14
C GLU A 83 4.75 -10.74 7.76
N THR A 84 4.71 -9.51 7.27
CA THR A 84 3.47 -8.85 6.88
C THR A 84 3.20 -9.08 5.40
N GLU A 85 1.99 -9.50 5.10
CA GLU A 85 1.52 -9.77 3.75
C GLU A 85 0.74 -8.59 3.16
N GLY A 86 0.39 -8.69 1.88
CA GLY A 86 -0.65 -7.88 1.27
C GLY A 86 -0.14 -6.83 0.30
N LEU A 87 -0.95 -5.80 0.13
CA LEU A 87 -0.79 -4.78 -0.91
C LEU A 87 0.50 -3.98 -0.71
N LEU A 88 1.40 -4.10 -1.66
CA LEU A 88 2.58 -3.26 -1.81
C LEU A 88 2.62 -2.75 -3.26
N LEU A 89 3.09 -1.53 -3.48
CA LEU A 89 3.31 -1.00 -4.81
C LEU A 89 4.78 -1.08 -5.20
N LEU A 90 5.01 -1.35 -6.49
CA LEU A 90 6.32 -1.21 -7.14
C LEU A 90 6.14 -0.21 -8.29
N SER A 91 6.97 0.83 -8.36
CA SER A 91 6.79 1.89 -9.35
C SER A 91 8.11 2.50 -9.80
N ASN A 92 8.11 3.07 -11.00
CA ASN A 92 9.14 3.99 -11.49
C ASN A 92 8.68 5.46 -11.49
N ASP A 93 7.43 5.73 -11.08
CA ASP A 93 6.94 7.10 -10.87
C ASP A 93 7.46 7.64 -9.53
N GLY A 94 8.54 8.42 -9.59
CA GLY A 94 9.20 8.96 -8.40
C GLY A 94 8.34 10.00 -7.65
N GLU A 95 7.59 10.85 -8.38
CA GLU A 95 6.76 11.88 -7.78
C GLU A 95 5.57 11.28 -7.03
N LEU A 96 4.83 10.37 -7.67
CA LEU A 96 3.73 9.64 -7.03
C LEU A 96 4.24 8.85 -5.83
N SER A 97 5.37 8.13 -6.00
CA SER A 97 5.97 7.31 -4.94
C SER A 97 6.37 8.16 -3.74
N HIS A 98 7.01 9.31 -3.96
CA HIS A 98 7.40 10.24 -2.90
C HIS A 98 6.19 10.69 -2.08
N ARG A 99 5.12 11.15 -2.74
CA ARG A 99 3.91 11.63 -2.05
C ARG A 99 3.19 10.52 -1.30
N LEU A 100 3.08 9.33 -1.88
CA LEU A 100 2.46 8.17 -1.21
C LEU A 100 3.21 7.73 0.06
N MET A 101 4.52 7.97 0.13
CA MET A 101 5.34 7.62 1.29
C MET A 101 5.46 8.74 2.32
N HIS A 102 5.32 9.99 1.91
CA HIS A 102 5.56 11.12 2.79
C HIS A 102 4.45 11.28 3.84
N PRO A 103 4.78 11.41 5.13
CA PRO A 103 3.80 11.44 6.22
C PRO A 103 2.73 12.54 6.11
N SER A 104 3.05 13.68 5.47
CA SER A 104 2.11 14.80 5.34
C SER A 104 0.88 14.52 4.48
N PHE A 105 0.91 13.49 3.65
CA PHE A 105 -0.25 13.11 2.83
C PHE A 105 -1.21 12.15 3.54
N GLU A 106 -0.83 11.65 4.71
CA GLU A 106 -1.70 10.87 5.60
C GLU A 106 -2.47 9.74 4.90
N ILE A 107 -1.82 9.04 3.97
CA ILE A 107 -2.46 7.97 3.19
C ILE A 107 -2.95 6.85 4.11
N ALA A 108 -4.26 6.60 4.08
CA ALA A 108 -4.90 5.58 4.90
C ALA A 108 -4.45 4.17 4.51
N LYS A 109 -4.16 3.34 5.49
CA LYS A 109 -3.77 1.94 5.33
C LYS A 109 -4.72 1.06 6.11
N THR A 110 -5.33 0.09 5.45
CA THR A 110 -6.20 -0.89 6.13
C THR A 110 -5.54 -2.24 6.17
N TYR A 111 -5.54 -2.82 7.35
CA TYR A 111 -4.98 -4.14 7.61
C TYR A 111 -6.06 -5.08 8.14
N VAL A 112 -5.91 -6.36 7.80
CA VAL A 112 -6.63 -7.46 8.46
C VAL A 112 -5.61 -8.23 9.28
N ALA A 113 -5.86 -8.31 10.57
CA ALA A 113 -5.04 -9.03 11.54
C ALA A 113 -5.79 -10.24 12.08
N ILE A 114 -5.12 -11.39 12.12
CA ILE A 114 -5.53 -12.53 12.93
C ILE A 114 -4.78 -12.40 14.24
N VAL A 115 -5.50 -12.39 15.35
CA VAL A 115 -4.94 -12.18 16.70
C VAL A 115 -5.29 -13.33 17.62
N GLU A 116 -4.51 -13.50 18.67
CA GLU A 116 -4.77 -14.49 19.71
C GLU A 116 -5.95 -14.10 20.60
N GLY A 117 -6.75 -15.10 20.97
CA GLY A 117 -7.86 -14.96 21.90
C GLY A 117 -9.08 -14.23 21.34
N GLN A 118 -10.07 -14.14 22.22
CA GLN A 118 -11.32 -13.45 21.92
C GLN A 118 -11.18 -11.95 22.20
N VAL A 119 -11.43 -11.12 21.19
CA VAL A 119 -11.37 -9.66 21.32
C VAL A 119 -12.63 -9.15 21.99
N GLU A 120 -12.46 -8.48 23.13
CA GLU A 120 -13.55 -7.93 23.93
C GLU A 120 -14.12 -6.65 23.29
N PRO A 121 -15.40 -6.33 23.56
CA PRO A 121 -16.09 -5.17 22.93
C PRO A 121 -15.45 -3.80 23.22
N TRP A 122 -14.65 -3.68 24.26
CA TRP A 122 -13.97 -2.42 24.63
C TRP A 122 -12.73 -2.14 23.79
N VAL A 123 -12.07 -3.18 23.24
CA VAL A 123 -10.81 -3.08 22.49
C VAL A 123 -10.91 -2.14 21.28
N PRO A 124 -11.89 -2.26 20.37
CA PRO A 124 -12.01 -1.33 19.25
C PRO A 124 -12.14 0.13 19.68
N ARG A 125 -12.84 0.38 20.80
CA ARG A 125 -12.99 1.75 21.31
C ARG A 125 -11.68 2.29 21.85
N LYS A 126 -10.91 1.47 22.58
CA LYS A 126 -9.61 1.86 23.12
C LYS A 126 -8.62 2.19 22.00
N LEU A 127 -8.51 1.34 20.97
CA LEU A 127 -7.61 1.56 19.83
C LEU A 127 -7.98 2.83 19.04
N ARG A 128 -9.26 3.18 18.96
CA ARG A 128 -9.72 4.43 18.31
C ARG A 128 -9.55 5.67 19.16
N ARG A 129 -9.54 5.55 20.48
CA ARG A 129 -9.26 6.68 21.40
C ARG A 129 -7.79 7.02 21.45
N GLY A 130 -6.94 6.05 21.17
CA GLY A 130 -5.49 6.13 21.29
C GLY A 130 -4.95 5.29 22.44
N ILE A 131 -3.78 4.78 22.25
CA ILE A 131 -3.00 4.03 23.22
C ILE A 131 -1.59 4.57 23.25
N GLU A 132 -1.00 4.62 24.43
CA GLU A 132 0.40 5.01 24.60
C GLU A 132 1.31 3.83 24.24
N LEU A 133 2.27 4.08 23.34
CA LEU A 133 3.34 3.16 22.97
C LEU A 133 4.68 3.82 23.33
N GLU A 134 5.78 3.06 23.28
CA GLU A 134 7.13 3.55 23.62
C GLU A 134 7.55 4.81 22.83
N ASP A 135 7.06 4.95 21.59
CA ASP A 135 7.36 6.08 20.69
C ASP A 135 6.19 7.08 20.58
N GLY A 136 5.34 7.14 21.60
CA GLY A 136 4.21 8.07 21.73
C GLY A 136 2.86 7.46 21.35
N GLU A 137 1.84 8.29 21.42
CA GLU A 137 0.47 7.87 21.17
C GLU A 137 0.27 7.27 19.77
N ALA A 138 -0.50 6.18 19.73
CA ALA A 138 -0.94 5.51 18.52
C ALA A 138 -2.46 5.43 18.51
N LYS A 139 -3.06 5.81 17.38
CA LYS A 139 -4.51 5.88 17.20
C LYS A 139 -4.93 5.24 15.90
N ALA A 140 -5.98 4.45 15.95
CA ALA A 140 -6.63 3.92 14.75
C ALA A 140 -7.83 4.79 14.36
N ASP A 141 -8.02 5.00 13.06
CA ASP A 141 -9.17 5.74 12.54
C ASP A 141 -10.43 4.86 12.61
N ARG A 142 -10.25 3.58 12.27
CA ARG A 142 -11.32 2.59 12.28
C ARG A 142 -10.82 1.24 12.77
N VAL A 143 -11.62 0.57 13.59
CA VAL A 143 -11.39 -0.80 14.06
C VAL A 143 -12.70 -1.55 13.99
N THR A 144 -12.70 -2.70 13.33
CA THR A 144 -13.86 -3.60 13.20
C THR A 144 -13.45 -5.02 13.51
N VAL A 145 -14.10 -5.65 14.46
CA VAL A 145 -13.95 -7.09 14.71
C VAL A 145 -14.86 -7.82 13.73
N LYS A 146 -14.25 -8.59 12.82
CA LYS A 146 -14.97 -9.35 11.78
C LYS A 146 -15.44 -10.71 12.28
N ASP A 147 -14.62 -11.32 13.14
CA ASP A 147 -14.88 -12.59 13.78
C ASP A 147 -14.16 -12.63 15.14
N SER A 148 -14.74 -13.30 16.12
CA SER A 148 -14.15 -13.36 17.46
C SER A 148 -14.52 -14.67 18.15
N GLY A 149 -13.51 -15.39 18.61
CA GLY A 149 -13.68 -16.65 19.31
C GLY A 149 -12.51 -17.01 20.20
N PRO A 150 -12.65 -18.07 21.05
CA PRO A 150 -11.63 -18.44 22.03
C PRO A 150 -10.27 -18.80 21.42
N ARG A 151 -10.26 -19.26 20.16
CA ARG A 151 -9.03 -19.67 19.45
C ARG A 151 -8.35 -18.54 18.69
N GLY A 152 -8.99 -17.38 18.58
CA GLY A 152 -8.50 -16.21 17.86
C GLY A 152 -9.62 -15.34 17.32
N SER A 153 -9.24 -14.16 16.90
CA SER A 153 -10.17 -13.18 16.33
C SER A 153 -9.61 -12.58 15.06
N ILE A 154 -10.49 -12.07 14.20
CA ILE A 154 -10.13 -11.34 12.97
C ILE A 154 -10.50 -9.86 13.18
N VAL A 155 -9.49 -9.00 13.12
CA VAL A 155 -9.63 -7.56 13.33
C VAL A 155 -9.22 -6.82 12.06
N GLU A 156 -10.11 -5.98 11.54
CA GLU A 156 -9.79 -5.01 10.50
C GLU A 156 -9.48 -3.67 11.16
N ILE A 157 -8.31 -3.10 10.86
CA ILE A 157 -7.85 -1.83 11.43
C ILE A 157 -7.38 -0.90 10.32
N THR A 158 -7.84 0.36 10.35
CA THR A 158 -7.42 1.42 9.44
C THR A 158 -6.71 2.51 10.23
N LEU A 159 -5.57 3.00 9.70
CA LEU A 159 -4.79 4.07 10.29
C LEU A 159 -3.95 4.79 9.22
N HIS A 160 -3.55 6.03 9.49
CA HIS A 160 -2.67 6.83 8.64
C HIS A 160 -1.19 6.68 9.01
N SER A 161 -0.90 6.35 10.26
CA SER A 161 0.47 6.21 10.74
C SER A 161 1.29 5.17 9.96
N GLY A 162 2.55 5.51 9.68
CA GLY A 162 3.55 4.62 9.11
C GLY A 162 4.62 4.16 10.11
N LYS A 163 4.41 4.36 11.43
CA LYS A 163 5.36 3.94 12.46
C LYS A 163 5.67 2.44 12.35
N ASN A 164 6.91 2.07 12.68
CA ASN A 164 7.36 0.68 12.60
C ASN A 164 6.44 -0.26 13.38
N ARG A 165 5.99 -1.35 12.73
CA ARG A 165 5.16 -2.43 13.30
C ARG A 165 3.93 -1.93 14.09
N ILE A 166 3.38 -0.77 13.71
CA ILE A 166 2.37 -0.05 14.49
C ILE A 166 1.15 -0.91 14.83
N VAL A 167 0.58 -1.64 13.84
CA VAL A 167 -0.61 -2.47 14.07
C VAL A 167 -0.31 -3.61 15.05
N ARG A 168 0.86 -4.27 14.93
CA ARG A 168 1.26 -5.35 15.85
C ARG A 168 1.42 -4.84 17.26
N ARG A 169 2.12 -3.71 17.43
CA ARG A 169 2.32 -3.08 18.76
C ARG A 169 1.01 -2.62 19.39
N MET A 170 0.11 -2.04 18.59
CA MET A 170 -1.20 -1.60 19.08
C MET A 170 -2.04 -2.77 19.58
N LEU A 171 -2.12 -3.86 18.82
CA LEU A 171 -2.90 -5.03 19.21
C LEU A 171 -2.27 -5.80 20.38
N ASP A 172 -0.95 -5.90 20.42
CA ASP A 172 -0.20 -6.48 21.53
C ASP A 172 -0.43 -5.71 22.84
N ALA A 173 -0.40 -4.37 22.80
CA ALA A 173 -0.63 -3.50 23.96
C ALA A 173 -2.04 -3.61 24.57
N VAL A 174 -3.00 -4.18 23.83
CA VAL A 174 -4.35 -4.49 24.34
C VAL A 174 -4.55 -5.99 24.62
N GLY A 175 -3.47 -6.78 24.60
CA GLY A 175 -3.46 -8.20 24.98
C GLY A 175 -3.83 -9.17 23.86
N HIS A 176 -3.75 -8.73 22.59
CA HIS A 176 -4.07 -9.54 21.42
C HIS A 176 -2.91 -9.63 20.44
N PRO A 177 -1.87 -10.45 20.71
CA PRO A 177 -0.74 -10.61 19.80
C PRO A 177 -1.19 -11.03 18.40
N VAL A 178 -0.57 -10.41 17.38
CA VAL A 178 -0.89 -10.67 15.96
C VAL A 178 -0.14 -11.89 15.47
N THR A 179 -0.87 -12.92 15.03
CA THR A 179 -0.32 -14.13 14.43
C THR A 179 -0.17 -14.00 12.92
N ARG A 180 -1.09 -13.29 12.24
CA ARG A 180 -1.01 -12.99 10.81
C ARG A 180 -1.50 -11.58 10.53
N LEU A 181 -0.81 -10.86 9.62
CA LEU A 181 -1.14 -9.49 9.26
C LEU A 181 -1.05 -9.32 7.75
N ALA A 182 -2.11 -8.78 7.16
CA ALA A 182 -2.13 -8.45 5.75
C ALA A 182 -2.64 -7.03 5.53
N ARG A 183 -1.93 -6.20 4.75
CA ARG A 183 -2.45 -4.92 4.27
C ARG A 183 -3.39 -5.16 3.10
N THR A 184 -4.66 -4.84 3.27
CA THR A 184 -5.70 -5.08 2.26
C THR A 184 -6.08 -3.83 1.48
N ARG A 185 -5.68 -2.62 1.98
CA ARG A 185 -5.95 -1.35 1.29
C ARG A 185 -4.81 -0.35 1.51
N LEU A 186 -4.60 0.49 0.51
CA LEU A 186 -3.69 1.64 0.54
C LEU A 186 -4.39 2.81 -0.17
N GLY A 187 -4.81 3.83 0.58
CA GLY A 187 -5.68 4.88 0.06
C GLY A 187 -6.92 4.30 -0.63
N PRO A 188 -7.19 4.69 -1.88
CA PRO A 188 -8.33 4.19 -2.65
C PRO A 188 -8.15 2.73 -3.11
N LEU A 189 -6.91 2.23 -3.18
CA LEU A 189 -6.62 0.91 -3.72
C LEU A 189 -7.06 -0.22 -2.79
N ARG A 190 -7.53 -1.30 -3.40
CA ARG A 190 -7.88 -2.55 -2.72
C ARG A 190 -7.08 -3.71 -3.30
N LEU A 191 -6.58 -4.58 -2.44
CA LEU A 191 -5.87 -5.79 -2.85
C LEU A 191 -6.77 -6.72 -3.70
N GLY A 192 -8.06 -6.79 -3.36
CA GLY A 192 -9.02 -7.62 -4.08
C GLY A 192 -8.66 -9.10 -4.02
N ASN A 193 -8.77 -9.78 -5.17
CA ASN A 193 -8.53 -11.22 -5.32
C ASN A 193 -7.10 -11.55 -5.77
N LEU A 194 -6.18 -10.58 -5.76
CA LEU A 194 -4.78 -10.82 -6.12
C LEU A 194 -4.18 -11.84 -5.13
N ARG A 195 -3.63 -12.94 -5.64
CA ARG A 195 -3.07 -14.01 -4.81
C ARG A 195 -1.67 -13.64 -4.29
N PRO A 196 -1.23 -14.17 -3.13
CA PRO A 196 0.13 -13.98 -2.66
C PRO A 196 1.18 -14.31 -3.74
N GLY A 197 2.14 -13.42 -3.92
CA GLY A 197 3.18 -13.52 -4.94
C GLY A 197 2.80 -13.05 -6.34
N GLN A 198 1.54 -12.69 -6.57
CA GLN A 198 1.12 -12.13 -7.87
C GLN A 198 1.28 -10.63 -7.92
N THR A 199 1.58 -10.15 -9.13
CA THR A 199 1.59 -8.73 -9.50
C THR A 199 0.55 -8.45 -10.56
N ARG A 200 0.09 -7.21 -10.63
CA ARG A 200 -0.64 -6.66 -11.77
C ARG A 200 -0.36 -5.17 -11.92
N PRO A 201 -0.40 -4.62 -13.12
CA PRO A 201 -0.38 -3.17 -13.30
C PRO A 201 -1.64 -2.53 -12.70
N LEU A 202 -1.51 -1.30 -12.21
CA LEU A 202 -2.66 -0.48 -11.86
C LEU A 202 -3.37 0.00 -13.13
N SER A 203 -4.70 0.06 -13.07
CA SER A 203 -5.48 0.69 -14.13
C SER A 203 -5.29 2.21 -14.12
N GLY A 204 -5.61 2.88 -15.25
CA GLY A 204 -5.59 4.34 -15.31
C GLY A 204 -6.51 4.99 -14.26
N GLU A 205 -7.66 4.39 -13.96
CA GLU A 205 -8.57 4.84 -12.89
C GLU A 205 -7.95 4.72 -11.50
N GLU A 206 -7.25 3.62 -11.22
CA GLU A 206 -6.55 3.42 -9.94
C GLU A 206 -5.41 4.41 -9.75
N ILE A 207 -4.67 4.70 -10.82
CA ILE A 207 -3.59 5.70 -10.81
C ILE A 207 -4.16 7.10 -10.60
N ALA A 208 -5.21 7.47 -11.34
CA ALA A 208 -5.87 8.77 -11.19
C ALA A 208 -6.42 8.96 -9.76
N ALA A 209 -7.01 7.90 -9.17
CA ALA A 209 -7.48 7.94 -7.79
C ALA A 209 -6.35 8.15 -6.78
N LEU A 210 -5.18 7.50 -6.98
CA LEU A 210 -4.00 7.73 -6.15
C LEU A 210 -3.46 9.15 -6.29
N GLN A 211 -3.38 9.65 -7.52
CA GLN A 211 -2.91 11.01 -7.79
C GLN A 211 -3.81 12.04 -7.12
N GLN A 212 -5.13 11.88 -7.24
CA GLN A 212 -6.09 12.75 -6.57
C GLN A 212 -5.91 12.71 -5.04
N GLU A 213 -5.68 11.53 -4.45
CA GLU A 213 -5.47 11.37 -3.00
C GLU A 213 -4.24 12.16 -2.50
N VAL A 214 -3.21 12.31 -3.34
CA VAL A 214 -1.96 13.03 -3.01
C VAL A 214 -1.84 14.41 -3.65
N GLY A 215 -2.89 14.91 -4.28
CA GLY A 215 -2.94 16.25 -4.87
C GLY A 215 -2.03 16.41 -6.11
N LEU A 216 -1.94 15.38 -6.95
CA LEU A 216 -1.31 15.40 -8.27
C LEU A 216 -2.34 15.64 -9.37
#